data_c74cf7e6aee08809d78a49c7d87c1741
#
_entry.id   c74cf7e6aee08809d78a49c7d87c1741
#
_cell.length_a   1.000
_cell.length_b   1.000
_cell.length_c   1.000
_cell.angle_alpha   90.00
_cell.angle_beta   90.00
_cell.angle_gamma   90.00
#
_symmetry.space_group_name_H-M   'P 1'
#
loop_
_entity.id
_entity.type
_entity.pdbx_description
1 polymer ?
#
loop_
_entity_poly.entity_id
_entity_poly.type
_entity_poly.pdbx_seq_one_letter_code
_entity_poly.pdbx_strand_id
1 'polypeptide(L)'
;MPAAILALCGLTTLTSCSKDDNSIIPTPDEPVVINCVKPDYLRAGEKVALISPSYFTPMENVEKTAEVLRGWGLEPVIGPNVGKVVDGKYAGTVGERVSDIRWALNDLSIKAIICNRGGYGTIQLIDQLTLAELRESPKWLVGFSDISTLHGLQSRAGVMSIHGTMSSFLAKGGTDKTSTIMRDLLLGNVPRYELPAHKENIQGKGSGVLVGGNLCTFVPNLGSQADATEGRDLILFVEEVEESMHNIDRQMRILQMNGVLNRCKGVILGEFTDCGTEFTYDSVEAMLHEMLKEYNIPVLCGFPAGHGDVNLPLVMGAPVTIDIREDGATLQFDIEGTQREVRTADITATATPTPSAARMIMAGKRE
;
A
#
# COMPACT_ATOMS: atom_id res chain seq x y z
N MET A 1 -76.82 17.73 -14.40
CA MET A 1 -76.28 16.41 -14.06
C MET A 1 -75.13 16.16 -14.97
N PRO A 2 -73.85 16.12 -14.49
CA PRO A 2 -72.76 15.76 -15.33
C PRO A 2 -72.37 14.29 -15.12
N ALA A 3 -72.08 13.60 -16.22
CA ALA A 3 -71.67 12.21 -16.29
C ALA A 3 -70.25 12.06 -15.85
N ALA A 4 -69.95 11.03 -15.04
CA ALA A 4 -68.65 10.63 -14.62
C ALA A 4 -67.95 9.81 -15.72
N ILE A 5 -66.74 10.21 -16.09
CA ILE A 5 -65.85 9.45 -16.97
C ILE A 5 -64.91 8.63 -16.08
N LEU A 6 -65.07 7.31 -16.10
CA LEU A 6 -64.08 6.35 -15.52
C LEU A 6 -62.89 6.24 -16.47
N ALA A 7 -61.72 6.63 -16.00
CA ALA A 7 -60.47 6.32 -16.68
C ALA A 7 -59.96 4.93 -16.24
N LEU A 8 -59.90 3.99 -17.16
CA LEU A 8 -59.30 2.67 -17.00
C LEU A 8 -57.77 2.78 -17.13
N CYS A 9 -57.03 2.66 -16.02
CA CYS A 9 -55.56 2.50 -16.07
C CYS A 9 -55.23 1.07 -16.46
N GLY A 10 -54.75 0.91 -17.68
CA GLY A 10 -54.17 -0.36 -18.13
C GLY A 10 -52.84 -0.61 -17.46
N LEU A 11 -52.76 -1.71 -16.69
CA LEU A 11 -51.49 -2.25 -16.18
C LEU A 11 -50.74 -2.91 -17.34
N THR A 12 -49.71 -2.26 -17.83
CA THR A 12 -48.72 -2.91 -18.70
C THR A 12 -47.72 -3.66 -17.83
N THR A 13 -47.79 -4.99 -17.85
CA THR A 13 -46.76 -5.87 -17.27
C THR A 13 -45.48 -5.73 -18.08
N LEU A 14 -44.51 -5.06 -17.50
CA LEU A 14 -43.15 -5.08 -17.98
C LEU A 14 -42.56 -6.52 -17.75
N THR A 15 -42.37 -7.24 -18.81
CA THR A 15 -41.61 -8.51 -18.81
C THR A 15 -40.19 -8.19 -18.37
N SER A 16 -39.80 -8.78 -17.26
CA SER A 16 -38.43 -8.77 -16.71
C SER A 16 -37.48 -9.42 -17.72
N CYS A 17 -36.56 -8.65 -18.28
CA CYS A 17 -35.37 -9.22 -18.88
C CYS A 17 -34.58 -9.95 -17.79
N SER A 18 -34.23 -11.21 -18.04
CA SER A 18 -33.32 -11.98 -17.23
C SER A 18 -32.03 -11.19 -17.06
N LYS A 19 -31.73 -10.80 -15.83
CA LYS A 19 -30.41 -10.30 -15.45
C LYS A 19 -29.47 -11.50 -15.51
N ASP A 20 -28.49 -11.44 -16.43
CA ASP A 20 -27.25 -12.16 -16.23
C ASP A 20 -26.59 -11.54 -15.01
N ASP A 21 -26.64 -12.26 -13.88
CA ASP A 21 -26.05 -11.90 -12.59
C ASP A 21 -24.52 -12.03 -12.65
N ASN A 22 -23.87 -11.20 -13.45
CA ASN A 22 -22.44 -10.98 -13.43
C ASN A 22 -22.08 -9.54 -13.05
N SER A 23 -22.83 -8.94 -12.15
CA SER A 23 -22.40 -7.69 -11.52
C SER A 23 -21.43 -8.03 -10.38
N ILE A 24 -20.14 -7.95 -10.68
CA ILE A 24 -18.98 -8.05 -9.75
C ILE A 24 -18.90 -6.78 -8.86
N ILE A 25 -19.96 -6.03 -8.72
CA ILE A 25 -20.02 -4.92 -7.76
C ILE A 25 -20.35 -5.53 -6.39
N PRO A 26 -19.41 -5.56 -5.43
CA PRO A 26 -19.72 -6.05 -4.09
C PRO A 26 -20.87 -5.23 -3.52
N THR A 27 -21.84 -5.90 -2.93
CA THR A 27 -22.91 -5.22 -2.21
C THR A 27 -22.29 -4.38 -1.08
N PRO A 28 -22.82 -3.18 -0.79
CA PRO A 28 -22.33 -2.28 0.27
C PRO A 28 -22.37 -2.86 1.70
N ASP A 29 -22.83 -4.08 1.90
CA ASP A 29 -23.19 -4.67 3.18
C ASP A 29 -22.20 -5.68 3.77
N GLU A 30 -21.00 -5.87 3.18
CA GLU A 30 -19.99 -6.68 3.89
C GLU A 30 -19.50 -5.92 5.14
N PRO A 31 -19.54 -6.56 6.32
CA PRO A 31 -19.10 -5.90 7.56
C PRO A 31 -17.63 -5.50 7.44
N VAL A 32 -17.32 -4.26 7.81
CA VAL A 32 -15.94 -3.76 7.84
C VAL A 32 -15.17 -4.55 8.90
N VAL A 33 -14.12 -5.25 8.47
CA VAL A 33 -13.23 -5.94 9.39
C VAL A 33 -12.34 -4.91 10.08
N ILE A 34 -12.54 -4.71 11.38
CA ILE A 34 -11.81 -3.69 12.17
C ILE A 34 -10.38 -4.14 12.46
N ASN A 35 -10.18 -5.43 12.74
CA ASN A 35 -8.87 -6.01 13.04
C ASN A 35 -8.39 -6.92 11.92
N CYS A 36 -7.23 -6.62 11.36
CA CYS A 36 -6.62 -7.47 10.35
C CYS A 36 -5.88 -8.64 11.00
N VAL A 37 -5.99 -9.81 10.39
CA VAL A 37 -5.21 -10.99 10.71
C VAL A 37 -3.77 -10.76 10.24
N LYS A 38 -2.82 -11.01 11.13
CA LYS A 38 -1.39 -11.06 10.79
C LYS A 38 -1.09 -12.43 10.15
N PRO A 39 -0.57 -12.49 8.91
CA PRO A 39 -0.07 -13.72 8.35
C PRO A 39 1.06 -14.33 9.20
N ASP A 40 1.27 -15.64 9.10
CA ASP A 40 2.36 -16.29 9.80
C ASP A 40 3.72 -15.74 9.34
N TYR A 41 4.64 -15.59 10.28
CA TYR A 41 6.03 -15.27 9.95
C TYR A 41 6.69 -16.42 9.23
N LEU A 42 7.59 -16.09 8.31
CA LEU A 42 8.29 -17.07 7.49
C LEU A 42 9.31 -17.85 8.30
N ARG A 43 9.52 -19.09 7.91
CA ARG A 43 10.55 -19.99 8.41
C ARG A 43 11.49 -20.40 7.27
N ALA A 44 12.68 -20.83 7.61
CA ALA A 44 13.62 -21.34 6.63
C ALA A 44 13.00 -22.46 5.77
N GLY A 45 13.19 -22.40 4.47
CA GLY A 45 12.65 -23.33 3.48
C GLY A 45 11.23 -23.03 3.01
N GLU A 46 10.54 -22.04 3.57
CA GLU A 46 9.19 -21.69 3.13
C GLU A 46 9.19 -20.92 1.80
N LYS A 47 8.13 -21.15 1.01
CA LYS A 47 8.00 -20.57 -0.33
C LYS A 47 7.53 -19.14 -0.31
N VAL A 48 8.17 -18.35 -1.19
CA VAL A 48 7.83 -16.94 -1.47
C VAL A 48 7.57 -16.78 -2.95
N ALA A 49 6.37 -16.35 -3.32
CA ALA A 49 6.02 -16.07 -4.71
C ALA A 49 6.60 -14.73 -5.15
N LEU A 50 7.16 -14.68 -6.35
CA LEU A 50 7.51 -13.46 -7.06
C LEU A 50 6.48 -13.25 -8.18
N ILE A 51 5.69 -12.18 -8.12
CA ILE A 51 4.67 -11.86 -9.11
C ILE A 51 4.80 -10.43 -9.62
N SER A 52 4.22 -10.15 -10.77
CA SER A 52 4.23 -8.81 -11.38
C SER A 52 2.80 -8.30 -11.59
N PRO A 53 2.14 -7.74 -10.57
CA PRO A 53 0.74 -7.31 -10.68
C PRO A 53 0.55 -5.96 -11.39
N SER A 54 1.64 -5.25 -11.68
CA SER A 54 1.67 -3.90 -12.27
C SER A 54 2.49 -3.89 -13.56
N TYR A 55 3.58 -3.11 -13.62
CA TYR A 55 4.47 -3.10 -14.77
C TYR A 55 5.40 -4.33 -14.79
N PHE A 56 5.87 -4.67 -16.01
CA PHE A 56 6.83 -5.77 -16.17
C PHE A 56 8.17 -5.47 -15.49
N THR A 57 8.84 -6.51 -15.09
CA THR A 57 10.20 -6.47 -14.54
C THR A 57 11.08 -7.37 -15.38
N PRO A 58 12.28 -6.92 -15.80
CA PRO A 58 13.23 -7.77 -16.50
C PRO A 58 13.49 -9.06 -15.73
N MET A 59 13.49 -10.20 -16.42
CA MET A 59 13.67 -11.52 -15.78
C MET A 59 14.99 -11.61 -15.01
N GLU A 60 16.04 -10.95 -15.49
CA GLU A 60 17.32 -10.86 -14.78
C GLU A 60 17.16 -10.31 -13.35
N ASN A 61 16.32 -9.28 -13.15
CA ASN A 61 16.07 -8.73 -11.82
C ASN A 61 15.25 -9.70 -10.95
N VAL A 62 14.29 -10.41 -11.56
CA VAL A 62 13.51 -11.42 -10.85
C VAL A 62 14.39 -12.58 -10.39
N GLU A 63 15.29 -13.06 -11.24
CA GLU A 63 16.23 -14.14 -10.93
C GLU A 63 17.23 -13.72 -9.85
N LYS A 64 17.81 -12.51 -9.94
CA LYS A 64 18.65 -11.95 -8.87
C LYS A 64 17.92 -11.84 -7.54
N THR A 65 16.65 -11.43 -7.57
CA THR A 65 15.82 -11.41 -6.36
C THR A 65 15.60 -12.79 -5.81
N ALA A 66 15.38 -13.78 -6.67
CA ALA A 66 15.26 -15.17 -6.24
C ALA A 66 16.57 -15.67 -5.57
N GLU A 67 17.74 -15.27 -6.06
CA GLU A 67 19.04 -15.57 -5.40
C GLU A 67 19.13 -14.93 -4.02
N VAL A 68 18.71 -13.67 -3.87
CA VAL A 68 18.66 -12.97 -2.58
C VAL A 68 17.76 -13.71 -1.60
N LEU A 69 16.56 -14.13 -2.02
CA LEU A 69 15.64 -14.87 -1.16
C LEU A 69 16.18 -16.24 -0.75
N ARG A 70 16.89 -16.94 -1.65
CA ARG A 70 17.62 -18.16 -1.28
C ARG A 70 18.71 -17.89 -0.25
N GLY A 71 19.43 -16.77 -0.40
CA GLY A 71 20.40 -16.29 0.59
C GLY A 71 19.78 -15.96 1.96
N TRP A 72 18.49 -15.63 2.01
CA TRP A 72 17.71 -15.48 3.25
C TRP A 72 17.19 -16.81 3.81
N GLY A 73 17.48 -17.92 3.14
CA GLY A 73 17.03 -19.26 3.54
C GLY A 73 15.59 -19.59 3.11
N LEU A 74 15.03 -18.85 2.14
CA LEU A 74 13.66 -19.04 1.62
C LEU A 74 13.68 -19.74 0.25
N GLU A 75 12.54 -20.29 -0.16
CA GLU A 75 12.35 -20.92 -1.47
C GLU A 75 11.54 -19.99 -2.40
N PRO A 76 12.19 -19.22 -3.30
CA PRO A 76 11.46 -18.38 -4.24
C PRO A 76 10.80 -19.21 -5.34
N VAL A 77 9.55 -18.89 -5.66
CA VAL A 77 8.80 -19.44 -6.80
C VAL A 77 8.30 -18.28 -7.68
N ILE A 78 8.55 -18.38 -8.98
CA ILE A 78 8.22 -17.32 -9.93
C ILE A 78 6.82 -17.57 -10.49
N GLY A 79 5.97 -16.54 -10.52
CA GLY A 79 4.62 -16.60 -11.04
C GLY A 79 4.59 -16.99 -12.52
N PRO A 80 3.60 -17.78 -12.95
CA PRO A 80 3.55 -18.34 -14.31
C PRO A 80 3.54 -17.30 -15.44
N ASN A 81 3.06 -16.09 -15.17
CA ASN A 81 2.97 -15.02 -16.17
C ASN A 81 4.06 -13.95 -16.02
N VAL A 82 4.96 -14.09 -15.05
CA VAL A 82 6.10 -13.17 -14.88
C VAL A 82 6.99 -13.21 -16.13
N GLY A 83 7.44 -12.01 -16.56
CA GLY A 83 8.21 -11.84 -17.79
C GLY A 83 7.37 -11.52 -19.04
N LYS A 84 6.04 -11.65 -18.97
CA LYS A 84 5.15 -11.18 -20.04
C LYS A 84 5.13 -9.66 -20.10
N VAL A 85 4.93 -9.15 -21.33
CA VAL A 85 4.83 -7.70 -21.60
C VAL A 85 3.64 -7.43 -22.50
N VAL A 86 2.78 -6.49 -22.09
CA VAL A 86 1.66 -5.98 -22.89
C VAL A 86 1.77 -4.46 -22.96
N ASP A 87 1.51 -3.89 -24.13
CA ASP A 87 1.60 -2.44 -24.43
C ASP A 87 2.94 -1.81 -24.01
N GLY A 88 4.02 -2.61 -24.04
CA GLY A 88 5.37 -2.20 -23.70
C GLY A 88 5.60 -1.89 -22.21
N LYS A 89 4.60 -2.07 -21.33
CA LYS A 89 4.65 -1.64 -19.93
C LYS A 89 4.11 -2.66 -18.94
N TYR A 90 2.90 -3.20 -19.18
CA TYR A 90 2.23 -4.08 -18.23
C TYR A 90 2.87 -5.47 -18.20
N ALA A 91 2.86 -6.10 -17.07
CA ALA A 91 3.34 -7.47 -16.89
C ALA A 91 2.28 -8.51 -17.32
N GLY A 92 1.83 -8.44 -18.57
CA GLY A 92 0.74 -9.25 -19.11
C GLY A 92 -0.61 -8.54 -19.06
N THR A 93 -1.64 -9.23 -19.52
CA THR A 93 -3.04 -8.78 -19.47
C THR A 93 -3.55 -8.69 -18.03
N VAL A 94 -4.68 -8.02 -17.80
CA VAL A 94 -5.35 -7.99 -16.49
C VAL A 94 -5.60 -9.42 -15.98
N GLY A 95 -6.14 -10.31 -16.84
CA GLY A 95 -6.41 -11.70 -16.46
C GLY A 95 -5.16 -12.49 -16.07
N GLU A 96 -4.03 -12.27 -16.73
CA GLU A 96 -2.77 -12.94 -16.40
C GLU A 96 -2.21 -12.46 -15.07
N ARG A 97 -2.25 -11.15 -14.78
CA ARG A 97 -1.81 -10.58 -13.50
C ARG A 97 -2.69 -11.05 -12.33
N VAL A 98 -4.00 -11.11 -12.52
CA VAL A 98 -4.95 -11.70 -11.54
C VAL A 98 -4.70 -13.19 -11.35
N SER A 99 -4.45 -13.93 -12.44
CA SER A 99 -4.13 -15.37 -12.38
C SER A 99 -2.90 -15.65 -11.52
N ASP A 100 -1.85 -14.84 -11.59
CA ASP A 100 -0.65 -14.99 -10.75
C ASP A 100 -0.94 -14.72 -9.27
N ILE A 101 -1.76 -13.71 -8.96
CA ILE A 101 -2.21 -13.46 -7.58
C ILE A 101 -3.00 -14.67 -7.07
N ARG A 102 -3.99 -15.16 -7.81
CA ARG A 102 -4.80 -16.34 -7.43
C ARG A 102 -3.96 -17.61 -7.30
N TRP A 103 -3.01 -17.81 -8.22
CA TRP A 103 -2.07 -18.92 -8.10
C TRP A 103 -1.30 -18.85 -6.79
N ALA A 104 -0.75 -17.69 -6.45
CA ALA A 104 -0.02 -17.51 -5.20
C ALA A 104 -0.91 -17.65 -3.96
N LEU A 105 -2.18 -17.22 -4.01
CA LEU A 105 -3.14 -17.38 -2.92
C LEU A 105 -3.54 -18.85 -2.73
N ASN A 106 -3.82 -19.57 -3.81
CA ASN A 106 -4.33 -20.94 -3.77
C ASN A 106 -3.27 -22.00 -3.44
N ASP A 107 -1.99 -21.74 -3.69
CA ASP A 107 -0.91 -22.64 -3.28
C ASP A 107 -0.62 -22.46 -1.77
N LEU A 108 -1.10 -23.36 -0.94
CA LEU A 108 -0.93 -23.31 0.52
C LEU A 108 0.53 -23.44 0.98
N SER A 109 1.43 -23.90 0.10
CA SER A 109 2.88 -23.95 0.40
C SER A 109 3.54 -22.56 0.30
N ILE A 110 2.96 -21.62 -0.44
CA ILE A 110 3.42 -20.23 -0.53
C ILE A 110 2.98 -19.47 0.73
N LYS A 111 3.91 -18.80 1.40
CA LYS A 111 3.65 -18.07 2.66
C LYS A 111 3.71 -16.56 2.50
N ALA A 112 4.44 -16.08 1.50
CA ALA A 112 4.51 -14.65 1.17
C ALA A 112 4.51 -14.42 -0.34
N ILE A 113 4.13 -13.22 -0.73
CA ILE A 113 4.07 -12.74 -2.11
C ILE A 113 4.88 -11.45 -2.16
N ILE A 114 5.96 -11.42 -2.94
CA ILE A 114 6.72 -10.20 -3.20
C ILE A 114 6.39 -9.73 -4.61
N CYS A 115 5.91 -8.49 -4.70
CA CYS A 115 5.66 -7.85 -5.99
C CYS A 115 6.98 -7.43 -6.62
N ASN A 116 7.15 -7.74 -7.91
CA ASN A 116 8.40 -7.45 -8.61
C ASN A 116 8.61 -5.96 -8.83
N ARG A 117 7.54 -5.22 -9.11
CA ARG A 117 7.59 -3.78 -9.39
C ARG A 117 6.21 -3.14 -9.23
N GLY A 118 6.20 -1.83 -8.91
CA GLY A 118 5.06 -0.95 -9.09
C GLY A 118 4.95 -0.41 -10.53
N GLY A 119 4.46 0.78 -10.68
CA GLY A 119 4.22 1.45 -11.95
C GLY A 119 2.77 1.90 -12.06
N TYR A 120 1.96 1.19 -12.84
CA TYR A 120 0.52 1.42 -12.94
C TYR A 120 -0.20 0.12 -13.33
N GLY A 121 -1.41 -0.06 -12.82
CA GLY A 121 -2.32 -1.09 -13.31
C GLY A 121 -2.94 -1.97 -12.24
N THR A 122 -2.56 -1.88 -10.97
CA THR A 122 -3.20 -2.66 -9.89
C THR A 122 -4.65 -2.25 -9.67
N ILE A 123 -5.01 -0.99 -9.92
CA ILE A 123 -6.40 -0.53 -9.88
C ILE A 123 -7.32 -1.28 -10.86
N GLN A 124 -6.76 -1.80 -11.97
CA GLN A 124 -7.50 -2.61 -12.95
C GLN A 124 -7.84 -4.02 -12.43
N LEU A 125 -7.22 -4.43 -11.32
CA LEU A 125 -7.34 -5.78 -10.76
C LEU A 125 -8.41 -5.87 -9.67
N ILE A 126 -8.78 -4.76 -9.06
CA ILE A 126 -9.63 -4.76 -7.85
C ILE A 126 -10.99 -5.41 -8.11
N ASP A 127 -11.62 -5.16 -9.23
CA ASP A 127 -12.92 -5.76 -9.57
C ASP A 127 -12.83 -7.24 -9.98
N GLN A 128 -11.61 -7.76 -10.15
CA GLN A 128 -11.36 -9.15 -10.51
C GLN A 128 -11.01 -10.03 -9.29
N LEU A 129 -10.67 -9.41 -8.17
CA LEU A 129 -10.32 -10.10 -6.92
C LEU A 129 -11.45 -9.93 -5.92
N THR A 130 -11.70 -10.93 -5.10
CA THR A 130 -12.69 -10.85 -4.03
C THR A 130 -12.01 -10.74 -2.66
N LEU A 131 -12.66 -10.07 -1.73
CA LEU A 131 -12.17 -9.99 -0.35
C LEU A 131 -12.11 -11.38 0.31
N ALA A 132 -13.01 -12.28 -0.09
CA ALA A 132 -13.03 -13.66 0.41
C ALA A 132 -11.76 -14.43 0.04
N GLU A 133 -11.30 -14.36 -1.24
CA GLU A 133 -10.07 -15.03 -1.69
C GLU A 133 -8.86 -14.62 -0.85
N LEU A 134 -8.75 -13.33 -0.52
CA LEU A 134 -7.67 -12.80 0.31
C LEU A 134 -7.78 -13.22 1.78
N ARG A 135 -9.00 -13.23 2.32
CA ARG A 135 -9.29 -13.58 3.73
C ARG A 135 -9.07 -15.07 4.01
N GLU A 136 -9.44 -15.94 3.07
CA GLU A 136 -9.31 -17.39 3.20
C GLU A 136 -7.86 -17.88 3.15
N SER A 137 -6.98 -17.09 2.54
CA SER A 137 -5.57 -17.43 2.41
C SER A 137 -4.66 -16.24 2.81
N PRO A 138 -4.61 -15.89 4.12
CA PRO A 138 -3.84 -14.75 4.58
C PRO A 138 -2.34 -14.98 4.36
N LYS A 139 -1.73 -14.15 3.51
CA LYS A 139 -0.30 -14.17 3.17
C LYS A 139 0.28 -12.77 3.24
N TRP A 140 1.56 -12.67 3.58
CA TRP A 140 2.28 -11.44 3.44
C TRP A 140 2.33 -11.03 1.97
N LEU A 141 1.74 -9.89 1.63
CA LEU A 141 1.93 -9.21 0.36
C LEU A 141 2.92 -8.06 0.57
N VAL A 142 4.02 -8.08 -0.17
CA VAL A 142 5.09 -7.09 -0.04
C VAL A 142 5.21 -6.26 -1.31
N GLY A 143 5.25 -4.94 -1.15
CA GLY A 143 5.45 -3.99 -2.24
C GLY A 143 5.13 -2.57 -1.81
N PHE A 144 5.25 -1.60 -2.73
CA PHE A 144 4.91 -0.20 -2.51
C PHE A 144 4.53 0.47 -3.84
N SER A 145 4.34 1.79 -3.86
CA SER A 145 3.94 2.52 -5.07
C SER A 145 2.54 2.06 -5.53
N ASP A 146 2.37 1.66 -6.81
CA ASP A 146 1.11 1.14 -7.35
C ASP A 146 0.53 -0.04 -6.54
N ILE A 147 1.37 -0.78 -5.78
CA ILE A 147 0.93 -1.87 -4.91
C ILE A 147 0.08 -1.37 -3.72
N SER A 148 0.06 -0.08 -3.44
CA SER A 148 -0.79 0.53 -2.40
C SER A 148 -2.28 0.19 -2.60
N THR A 149 -2.74 0.03 -3.84
CA THR A 149 -4.10 -0.46 -4.14
C THR A 149 -4.33 -1.87 -3.60
N LEU A 150 -3.37 -2.78 -3.76
CA LEU A 150 -3.48 -4.15 -3.24
C LEU A 150 -3.36 -4.19 -1.70
N HIS A 151 -2.59 -3.28 -1.09
CA HIS A 151 -2.58 -3.11 0.36
C HIS A 151 -3.95 -2.67 0.88
N GLY A 152 -4.60 -1.73 0.18
CA GLY A 152 -5.98 -1.31 0.48
C GLY A 152 -6.94 -2.49 0.43
N LEU A 153 -6.93 -3.25 -0.66
CA LEU A 153 -7.78 -4.43 -0.86
C LEU A 153 -7.52 -5.50 0.22
N GLN A 154 -6.25 -5.78 0.53
CA GLN A 154 -5.89 -6.76 1.55
C GLN A 154 -6.31 -6.32 2.96
N SER A 155 -6.09 -5.03 3.28
CA SER A 155 -6.55 -4.46 4.55
C SER A 155 -8.08 -4.50 4.68
N ARG A 156 -8.82 -4.25 3.60
CA ARG A 156 -10.27 -4.37 3.54
C ARG A 156 -10.72 -5.83 3.71
N ALA A 157 -9.97 -6.78 3.17
CA ALA A 157 -10.18 -8.22 3.41
C ALA A 157 -9.87 -8.64 4.85
N GLY A 158 -9.28 -7.78 5.67
CA GLY A 158 -8.91 -8.08 7.04
C GLY A 158 -7.59 -8.83 7.16
N VAL A 159 -6.64 -8.60 6.26
CA VAL A 159 -5.31 -9.23 6.26
C VAL A 159 -4.23 -8.15 6.23
N MET A 160 -3.21 -8.29 7.08
CA MET A 160 -2.06 -7.38 7.08
C MET A 160 -1.15 -7.62 5.87
N SER A 161 -0.46 -6.57 5.43
CA SER A 161 0.50 -6.61 4.33
C SER A 161 1.71 -5.73 4.65
N ILE A 162 2.74 -5.71 3.79
CA ILE A 162 3.96 -4.95 4.05
C ILE A 162 4.21 -3.97 2.89
N HIS A 163 4.06 -2.67 3.17
CA HIS A 163 4.69 -1.65 2.35
C HIS A 163 6.20 -1.81 2.50
N GLY A 164 6.92 -2.10 1.43
CA GLY A 164 8.35 -2.41 1.51
C GLY A 164 8.98 -2.73 0.18
N THR A 165 10.26 -3.06 0.24
CA THR A 165 11.15 -3.25 -0.91
C THR A 165 10.67 -4.33 -1.89
N MET A 166 10.73 -4.03 -3.18
CA MET A 166 10.37 -4.92 -4.30
C MET A 166 11.60 -5.47 -5.05
N SER A 167 11.38 -6.40 -5.99
CA SER A 167 12.45 -7.06 -6.75
C SER A 167 13.41 -6.07 -7.45
N SER A 168 12.92 -4.94 -7.95
CA SER A 168 13.76 -3.93 -8.58
C SER A 168 14.85 -3.36 -7.67
N PHE A 169 14.65 -3.44 -6.36
CA PHE A 169 15.62 -3.03 -5.34
C PHE A 169 16.39 -4.24 -4.78
N LEU A 170 15.71 -5.34 -4.47
CA LEU A 170 16.33 -6.57 -3.96
C LEU A 170 17.37 -7.14 -4.92
N ALA A 171 17.14 -7.01 -6.23
CA ALA A 171 18.09 -7.42 -7.28
C ALA A 171 19.49 -6.74 -7.18
N LYS A 172 19.60 -5.67 -6.36
CA LYS A 172 20.89 -5.02 -6.06
C LYS A 172 21.73 -5.76 -5.00
N GLY A 173 21.21 -6.86 -4.45
CA GLY A 173 21.91 -7.74 -3.51
C GLY A 173 21.23 -7.95 -2.16
N GLY A 174 20.22 -7.15 -1.81
CA GLY A 174 19.39 -7.36 -0.61
C GLY A 174 20.15 -7.30 0.73
N THR A 175 21.31 -6.64 0.75
CA THR A 175 22.17 -6.51 1.94
C THR A 175 22.12 -5.14 2.58
N ASP A 176 21.46 -4.17 1.94
CA ASP A 176 21.21 -2.87 2.50
C ASP A 176 20.32 -2.96 3.75
N LYS A 177 20.34 -1.92 4.57
CA LYS A 177 19.60 -1.92 5.84
C LYS A 177 18.09 -2.07 5.66
N THR A 178 17.52 -1.46 4.63
CA THR A 178 16.07 -1.56 4.31
C THR A 178 15.68 -3.00 4.00
N SER A 179 16.41 -3.64 3.08
CA SER A 179 16.19 -5.05 2.70
C SER A 179 16.38 -5.99 3.91
N THR A 180 17.38 -5.70 4.75
CA THR A 180 17.65 -6.48 5.97
C THR A 180 16.51 -6.35 6.98
N ILE A 181 15.98 -5.14 7.23
CA ILE A 181 14.87 -4.93 8.15
C ILE A 181 13.60 -5.60 7.62
N MET A 182 13.35 -5.53 6.31
CA MET A 182 12.21 -6.22 5.69
C MET A 182 12.33 -7.74 5.82
N ARG A 183 13.52 -8.32 5.57
CA ARG A 183 13.78 -9.75 5.82
C ARG A 183 13.49 -10.10 7.27
N ASP A 184 14.04 -9.33 8.20
CA ASP A 184 13.90 -9.57 9.62
C ASP A 184 12.43 -9.49 10.07
N LEU A 185 11.65 -8.55 9.51
CA LEU A 185 10.20 -8.46 9.74
C LEU A 185 9.48 -9.71 9.24
N LEU A 186 9.77 -10.17 8.02
CA LEU A 186 9.18 -11.41 7.48
C LEU A 186 9.50 -12.64 8.35
N LEU A 187 10.63 -12.64 9.05
CA LEU A 187 11.07 -13.70 9.96
C LEU A 187 10.65 -13.48 11.43
N GLY A 188 9.81 -12.47 11.71
CA GLY A 188 9.21 -12.25 13.03
C GLY A 188 9.93 -11.24 13.93
N ASN A 189 10.93 -10.51 13.42
CA ASN A 189 11.54 -9.39 14.15
C ASN A 189 10.85 -8.09 13.74
N VAL A 190 9.88 -7.66 14.53
CA VAL A 190 9.05 -6.48 14.25
C VAL A 190 9.84 -5.21 14.56
N PRO A 191 10.01 -4.29 13.59
CA PRO A 191 10.74 -3.05 13.86
C PRO A 191 9.91 -2.12 14.78
N ARG A 192 10.59 -1.51 15.74
CA ARG A 192 10.15 -0.33 16.47
C ARG A 192 11.06 0.82 16.05
N TYR A 193 10.49 1.79 15.37
CA TYR A 193 11.28 2.90 14.82
C TYR A 193 11.46 4.02 15.82
N GLU A 194 12.68 4.54 15.91
CA GLU A 194 13.05 5.77 16.60
C GLU A 194 13.53 6.80 15.57
N LEU A 195 12.89 7.95 15.55
CA LEU A 195 13.14 9.03 14.59
C LEU A 195 13.66 10.27 15.31
N PRO A 196 14.57 11.03 14.67
CA PRO A 196 14.95 12.35 15.16
C PRO A 196 13.76 13.32 15.11
N ALA A 197 13.88 14.43 15.81
CA ALA A 197 12.92 15.52 15.71
C ALA A 197 12.88 16.08 14.27
N HIS A 198 11.69 16.47 13.82
CA HIS A 198 11.48 17.14 12.56
C HIS A 198 10.71 18.46 12.79
N LYS A 199 11.11 19.55 12.11
CA LYS A 199 10.55 20.87 12.34
C LYS A 199 9.05 21.00 12.06
N GLU A 200 8.54 20.15 11.15
CA GLU A 200 7.13 20.12 10.77
C GLU A 200 6.32 19.07 11.54
N ASN A 201 6.90 18.42 12.54
CA ASN A 201 6.14 17.50 13.41
C ASN A 201 5.05 18.24 14.18
N ILE A 202 3.87 17.60 14.32
CA ILE A 202 2.86 17.99 15.32
C ILE A 202 2.94 16.99 16.46
N GLN A 203 3.32 17.49 17.66
CA GLN A 203 3.51 16.63 18.84
C GLN A 203 2.21 15.99 19.29
N GLY A 204 2.33 14.83 19.92
CA GLY A 204 1.23 14.09 20.49
C GLY A 204 1.41 12.59 20.35
N LYS A 205 0.43 11.85 20.89
CA LYS A 205 0.38 10.40 20.80
C LYS A 205 -0.93 9.97 20.14
N GLY A 206 -0.83 9.05 19.19
CA GLY A 206 -1.98 8.50 18.49
C GLY A 206 -1.83 7.01 18.22
N SER A 207 -2.95 6.29 18.24
CA SER A 207 -2.99 4.86 17.95
C SER A 207 -4.17 4.55 17.04
N GLY A 208 -3.99 3.66 16.08
CA GLY A 208 -5.01 3.26 15.12
C GLY A 208 -4.49 2.20 14.17
N VAL A 209 -5.29 1.86 13.18
CA VAL A 209 -4.88 0.93 12.12
C VAL A 209 -4.10 1.69 11.05
N LEU A 210 -2.91 1.20 10.68
CA LEU A 210 -2.09 1.80 9.64
C LEU A 210 -2.67 1.53 8.26
N VAL A 211 -3.03 2.59 7.54
CA VAL A 211 -3.52 2.54 6.16
C VAL A 211 -2.87 3.63 5.33
N GLY A 212 -2.89 3.51 4.01
CA GLY A 212 -2.33 4.50 3.11
C GLY A 212 -1.32 3.92 2.13
N GLY A 213 -0.27 4.68 1.82
CA GLY A 213 0.78 4.38 0.85
C GLY A 213 1.02 5.54 -0.10
N ASN A 214 1.31 5.25 -1.36
CA ASN A 214 1.42 6.29 -2.38
C ASN A 214 0.09 6.99 -2.57
N LEU A 215 0.09 8.31 -2.42
CA LEU A 215 -1.11 9.13 -2.30
C LEU A 215 -1.98 9.07 -3.57
N CYS A 216 -1.35 9.23 -4.75
CA CYS A 216 -2.04 9.16 -6.04
C CYS A 216 -2.63 7.78 -6.33
N THR A 217 -2.15 6.73 -5.68
CA THR A 217 -2.64 5.36 -5.83
C THR A 217 -3.69 5.03 -4.77
N PHE A 218 -3.54 5.57 -3.55
CA PHE A 218 -4.43 5.29 -2.43
C PHE A 218 -5.78 6.02 -2.54
N VAL A 219 -5.75 7.32 -2.86
CA VAL A 219 -6.96 8.16 -2.91
C VAL A 219 -8.02 7.67 -3.91
N PRO A 220 -7.68 7.21 -5.13
CA PRO A 220 -8.66 6.67 -6.07
C PRO A 220 -9.40 5.41 -5.60
N ASN A 221 -8.93 4.76 -4.54
CA ASN A 221 -9.60 3.58 -3.99
C ASN A 221 -10.79 3.92 -3.08
N LEU A 222 -10.97 5.19 -2.69
CA LEU A 222 -12.09 5.60 -1.82
C LEU A 222 -13.44 5.21 -2.43
N GLY A 223 -14.30 4.61 -1.61
CA GLY A 223 -15.61 4.11 -2.02
C GLY A 223 -15.56 2.82 -2.85
N SER A 224 -14.39 2.23 -3.11
CA SER A 224 -14.24 0.92 -3.75
C SER A 224 -14.04 -0.20 -2.72
N GLN A 225 -13.99 -1.46 -3.19
CA GLN A 225 -13.64 -2.58 -2.31
C GLN A 225 -12.19 -2.54 -1.79
N ALA A 226 -11.33 -1.65 -2.31
CA ALA A 226 -9.99 -1.41 -1.81
C ALA A 226 -9.90 -0.22 -0.84
N ASP A 227 -11.04 0.36 -0.44
CA ASP A 227 -11.10 1.45 0.53
C ASP A 227 -10.83 0.93 1.95
N ALA A 228 -9.58 1.04 2.38
CA ALA A 228 -9.14 0.62 3.70
C ALA A 228 -9.52 1.58 4.83
N THR A 229 -10.18 2.72 4.53
CA THR A 229 -10.40 3.78 5.52
C THR A 229 -11.68 3.62 6.33
N GLU A 230 -12.62 2.79 5.89
CA GLU A 230 -13.95 2.69 6.51
C GLU A 230 -13.92 1.99 7.88
N GLY A 231 -14.77 2.50 8.78
CA GLY A 231 -15.12 1.84 10.05
C GLY A 231 -13.99 1.71 11.07
N ARG A 232 -12.89 2.48 10.94
CA ARG A 232 -11.70 2.36 11.78
C ARG A 232 -11.20 3.71 12.28
N ASP A 233 -10.54 3.68 13.43
CA ASP A 233 -9.60 4.72 13.85
C ASP A 233 -8.28 4.49 13.09
N LEU A 234 -7.78 5.53 12.43
CA LEU A 234 -6.68 5.40 11.47
C LEU A 234 -5.39 6.04 11.97
N ILE A 235 -4.26 5.41 11.65
CA ILE A 235 -2.99 6.11 11.41
C ILE A 235 -2.80 6.12 9.90
N LEU A 236 -2.85 7.31 9.30
CA LEU A 236 -2.73 7.48 7.85
C LEU A 236 -1.26 7.66 7.46
N PHE A 237 -0.75 6.81 6.60
CA PHE A 237 0.58 6.95 5.99
C PHE A 237 0.43 7.43 4.56
N VAL A 238 1.15 8.47 4.17
CA VAL A 238 1.18 8.98 2.79
C VAL A 238 2.61 9.32 2.37
N GLU A 239 2.95 8.97 1.15
CA GLU A 239 4.18 9.33 0.44
C GLU A 239 3.85 9.66 -1.02
N GLU A 240 4.74 10.32 -1.75
CA GLU A 240 4.50 10.62 -3.16
C GLU A 240 5.81 10.80 -3.94
N VAL A 241 5.73 10.69 -5.27
CA VAL A 241 6.88 10.84 -6.16
C VAL A 241 6.52 11.58 -7.44
N GLU A 242 7.40 12.51 -7.85
CA GLU A 242 7.30 13.29 -9.11
C GLU A 242 5.93 13.98 -9.30
N GLU A 243 5.29 14.38 -8.20
CA GLU A 243 3.98 15.00 -8.24
C GLU A 243 4.06 16.51 -7.91
N SER A 244 3.14 17.29 -8.46
CA SER A 244 3.03 18.69 -8.15
C SER A 244 2.40 18.92 -6.76
N MET A 245 2.85 19.96 -6.06
CA MET A 245 2.34 20.28 -4.73
C MET A 245 0.82 20.54 -4.73
N HIS A 246 0.28 21.18 -5.78
CA HIS A 246 -1.16 21.42 -5.89
C HIS A 246 -1.95 20.13 -6.17
N ASN A 247 -1.35 19.11 -6.75
CA ASN A 247 -2.02 17.82 -6.90
C ASN A 247 -2.02 17.05 -5.59
N ILE A 248 -0.92 17.12 -4.82
CA ILE A 248 -0.85 16.60 -3.45
C ILE A 248 -1.91 17.27 -2.56
N ASP A 249 -2.02 18.61 -2.59
CA ASP A 249 -3.09 19.32 -1.88
C ASP A 249 -4.48 18.82 -2.29
N ARG A 250 -4.73 18.67 -3.60
CA ARG A 250 -6.00 18.16 -4.11
C ARG A 250 -6.32 16.76 -3.58
N GLN A 251 -5.36 15.84 -3.58
CA GLN A 251 -5.55 14.48 -3.05
C GLN A 251 -5.86 14.51 -1.55
N MET A 252 -5.15 15.32 -0.78
CA MET A 252 -5.42 15.48 0.65
C MET A 252 -6.79 16.14 0.91
N ARG A 253 -7.24 17.11 0.06
CA ARG A 253 -8.59 17.66 0.12
C ARG A 253 -9.67 16.63 -0.19
N ILE A 254 -9.40 15.67 -1.08
CA ILE A 254 -10.32 14.55 -1.33
C ILE A 254 -10.47 13.69 -0.06
N LEU A 255 -9.37 13.38 0.63
CA LEU A 255 -9.42 12.68 1.93
C LEU A 255 -10.20 13.48 2.98
N GLN A 256 -10.03 14.80 3.02
CA GLN A 256 -10.77 15.70 3.89
C GLN A 256 -12.27 15.65 3.59
N MET A 257 -12.66 15.87 2.33
CA MET A 257 -14.06 15.90 1.91
C MET A 257 -14.79 14.57 2.14
N ASN A 258 -14.07 13.45 2.07
CA ASN A 258 -14.61 12.12 2.38
C ASN A 258 -14.55 11.77 3.88
N GLY A 259 -14.19 12.73 4.75
CA GLY A 259 -14.17 12.54 6.20
C GLY A 259 -13.08 11.58 6.70
N VAL A 260 -12.11 11.22 5.86
CA VAL A 260 -11.00 10.32 6.25
C VAL A 260 -10.16 10.96 7.34
N LEU A 261 -9.79 12.23 7.17
CA LEU A 261 -8.97 12.95 8.16
C LEU A 261 -9.63 13.05 9.54
N ASN A 262 -10.96 13.09 9.61
CA ASN A 262 -11.71 13.10 10.88
C ASN A 262 -11.61 11.77 11.64
N ARG A 263 -11.31 10.68 10.96
CA ARG A 263 -11.09 9.35 11.57
C ARG A 263 -9.63 9.10 11.92
N CYS A 264 -8.71 9.96 11.48
CA CYS A 264 -7.31 9.84 11.81
C CYS A 264 -7.05 10.13 13.30
N LYS A 265 -6.26 9.28 13.93
CA LYS A 265 -5.67 9.47 15.27
C LYS A 265 -4.20 9.91 15.15
N GLY A 266 -3.69 10.00 13.96
CA GLY A 266 -2.38 10.52 13.61
C GLY A 266 -2.09 10.32 12.12
N VAL A 267 -1.09 11.03 11.63
CA VAL A 267 -0.63 10.96 10.24
C VAL A 267 0.88 10.74 10.23
N ILE A 268 1.34 9.89 9.32
CA ILE A 268 2.74 9.68 9.01
C ILE A 268 2.98 10.22 7.59
N LEU A 269 3.80 11.25 7.47
CA LEU A 269 4.28 11.76 6.20
C LEU A 269 5.61 11.08 5.88
N GLY A 270 5.60 10.27 4.84
CA GLY A 270 6.78 9.62 4.29
C GLY A 270 7.62 10.58 3.46
N GLU A 271 8.26 10.05 2.43
CA GLU A 271 9.07 10.87 1.52
C GLU A 271 8.22 11.42 0.37
N PHE A 272 8.43 12.69 0.04
CA PHE A 272 7.85 13.37 -1.14
C PHE A 272 8.95 13.61 -2.16
N THR A 273 9.34 12.53 -2.83
CA THR A 273 10.52 12.48 -3.70
C THR A 273 10.28 13.22 -5.01
N ASP A 274 11.15 14.18 -5.35
CA ASP A 274 11.06 14.99 -6.57
C ASP A 274 9.68 15.68 -6.77
N CYS A 275 8.97 15.95 -5.67
CA CYS A 275 7.71 16.69 -5.70
C CYS A 275 7.94 18.19 -5.88
N GLY A 276 7.07 18.82 -6.68
CA GLY A 276 7.20 20.24 -7.02
C GLY A 276 6.95 21.19 -5.85
N THR A 277 7.50 22.40 -5.93
CA THR A 277 7.40 23.48 -4.91
C THR A 277 6.75 24.73 -5.51
N GLU A 278 5.61 24.56 -6.22
CA GLU A 278 4.96 25.65 -6.96
C GLU A 278 4.16 26.61 -6.06
N PHE A 279 3.97 26.26 -4.79
CA PHE A 279 3.30 27.12 -3.79
C PHE A 279 4.28 27.97 -2.99
N THR A 280 3.73 28.80 -2.11
CA THR A 280 4.47 29.65 -1.16
C THR A 280 5.06 28.86 0.02
N TYR A 281 4.88 27.55 0.06
CA TYR A 281 5.43 26.68 1.10
C TYR A 281 6.85 26.22 0.73
N ASP A 282 7.70 26.12 1.74
CA ASP A 282 9.08 25.68 1.57
C ASP A 282 9.21 24.18 1.25
N SER A 283 8.20 23.39 1.64
CA SER A 283 8.14 21.95 1.38
C SER A 283 6.70 21.43 1.39
N VAL A 284 6.50 20.20 0.92
CA VAL A 284 5.21 19.50 0.99
C VAL A 284 4.79 19.29 2.44
N GLU A 285 5.74 18.93 3.31
CA GLU A 285 5.48 18.71 4.74
C GLU A 285 4.99 20.00 5.42
N ALA A 286 5.55 21.17 5.07
CA ALA A 286 5.10 22.45 5.59
C ALA A 286 3.65 22.76 5.14
N MET A 287 3.31 22.48 3.90
CA MET A 287 1.94 22.61 3.39
C MET A 287 0.96 21.67 4.13
N LEU A 288 1.35 20.42 4.30
CA LEU A 288 0.51 19.43 4.98
C LEU A 288 0.41 19.69 6.48
N HIS A 289 1.47 20.20 7.12
CA HIS A 289 1.42 20.68 8.51
C HIS A 289 0.30 21.73 8.69
N GLU A 290 0.27 22.76 7.83
CA GLU A 290 -0.75 23.79 7.89
C GLU A 290 -2.19 23.24 7.73
N MET A 291 -2.38 22.24 6.87
CA MET A 291 -3.68 21.58 6.70
C MET A 291 -4.05 20.72 7.91
N LEU A 292 -3.10 19.96 8.46
CA LEU A 292 -3.37 18.93 9.45
C LEU A 292 -3.45 19.47 10.88
N LYS A 293 -2.85 20.65 11.17
CA LYS A 293 -2.88 21.25 12.52
C LYS A 293 -4.29 21.49 13.07
N GLU A 294 -5.28 21.68 12.18
CA GLU A 294 -6.67 21.91 12.58
C GLU A 294 -7.35 20.67 13.18
N TYR A 295 -6.80 19.47 12.94
CA TYR A 295 -7.36 18.20 13.42
C TYR A 295 -6.94 17.84 14.86
N ASN A 296 -5.97 18.55 15.44
CA ASN A 296 -5.42 18.27 16.78
C ASN A 296 -4.96 16.82 16.96
N ILE A 297 -4.32 16.26 15.93
CA ILE A 297 -3.73 14.92 15.91
C ILE A 297 -2.23 14.99 15.71
N PRO A 298 -1.44 14.02 16.23
CA PRO A 298 -0.01 13.97 15.96
C PRO A 298 0.28 13.76 14.47
N VAL A 299 1.29 14.46 13.95
CA VAL A 299 1.80 14.32 12.59
C VAL A 299 3.29 14.04 12.64
N LEU A 300 3.70 12.87 12.19
CA LEU A 300 5.08 12.44 12.08
C LEU A 300 5.58 12.75 10.66
N CYS A 301 6.53 13.67 10.53
CA CYS A 301 7.09 14.05 9.24
C CYS A 301 8.45 13.40 8.99
N GLY A 302 8.75 13.16 7.70
CA GLY A 302 10.05 12.64 7.27
C GLY A 302 10.30 11.19 7.67
N PHE A 303 9.26 10.37 7.76
CA PHE A 303 9.45 8.93 7.91
C PHE A 303 10.10 8.37 6.65
N PRO A 304 11.28 7.70 6.73
CA PRO A 304 12.02 7.29 5.53
C PRO A 304 11.39 6.07 4.88
N ALA A 305 10.23 6.28 4.26
CA ALA A 305 9.53 5.31 3.42
C ALA A 305 8.85 6.02 2.25
N GLY A 306 8.93 5.43 1.08
CA GLY A 306 8.44 5.97 -0.19
C GLY A 306 9.41 5.67 -1.33
N HIS A 307 9.63 6.68 -2.20
CA HIS A 307 10.43 6.55 -3.41
C HIS A 307 11.85 7.12 -3.29
N GLY A 308 12.30 7.47 -2.09
CA GLY A 308 13.66 7.93 -1.83
C GLY A 308 14.69 6.80 -1.78
N ASP A 309 15.87 7.14 -1.26
CA ASP A 309 16.99 6.18 -1.15
C ASP A 309 16.74 5.10 -0.08
N VAL A 310 15.90 5.40 0.89
CA VAL A 310 15.51 4.52 1.99
C VAL A 310 14.00 4.27 1.91
N ASN A 311 13.58 3.02 2.01
CA ASN A 311 12.16 2.65 2.05
C ASN A 311 11.92 1.62 3.16
N LEU A 312 11.82 2.10 4.39
CA LEU A 312 11.63 1.25 5.57
C LEU A 312 10.27 0.54 5.52
N PRO A 313 10.22 -0.74 5.88
CA PRO A 313 8.97 -1.50 5.82
C PRO A 313 7.96 -1.02 6.86
N LEU A 314 6.70 -0.90 6.42
CA LEU A 314 5.54 -0.61 7.26
C LEU A 314 4.51 -1.74 7.15
N VAL A 315 3.95 -2.17 8.28
CA VAL A 315 2.92 -3.23 8.29
C VAL A 315 1.54 -2.59 8.12
N MET A 316 1.03 -2.63 6.90
CA MET A 316 -0.28 -2.08 6.55
C MET A 316 -1.40 -2.96 7.12
N GLY A 317 -2.45 -2.33 7.63
CA GLY A 317 -3.54 -3.02 8.33
C GLY A 317 -3.23 -3.38 9.78
N ALA A 318 -2.00 -3.17 10.25
CA ALA A 318 -1.62 -3.41 11.64
C ALA A 318 -2.09 -2.29 12.57
N PRO A 319 -2.44 -2.59 13.83
CA PRO A 319 -2.53 -1.60 14.88
C PRO A 319 -1.14 -1.02 15.13
N VAL A 320 -1.05 0.31 15.17
CA VAL A 320 0.20 1.04 15.34
C VAL A 320 0.02 2.21 16.29
N THR A 321 1.06 2.53 17.04
CA THR A 321 1.14 3.70 17.90
C THR A 321 2.29 4.59 17.46
N ILE A 322 2.01 5.90 17.30
CA ILE A 322 3.02 6.95 17.14
C ILE A 322 3.05 7.83 18.38
N ASP A 323 4.25 8.18 18.84
CA ASP A 323 4.47 9.08 19.99
C ASP A 323 5.53 10.10 19.59
N ILE A 324 5.10 11.35 19.39
CA ILE A 324 5.90 12.44 18.84
C ILE A 324 6.16 13.47 19.95
N ARG A 325 7.43 13.72 20.24
CA ARG A 325 7.93 14.63 21.28
C ARG A 325 8.83 15.67 20.68
N GLU A 326 9.26 16.61 21.52
CA GLU A 326 10.15 17.69 21.12
C GLU A 326 11.51 17.17 20.61
N ASP A 327 12.03 16.11 21.22
CA ASP A 327 13.37 15.54 20.94
C ASP A 327 13.37 14.40 19.91
N GLY A 328 12.20 13.95 19.44
CA GLY A 328 12.08 12.87 18.46
C GLY A 328 10.72 12.19 18.47
N ALA A 329 10.64 11.06 17.79
CA ALA A 329 9.40 10.31 17.70
C ALA A 329 9.65 8.80 17.73
N THR A 330 8.61 8.03 18.11
CA THR A 330 8.61 6.59 17.97
C THR A 330 7.40 6.12 17.18
N LEU A 331 7.59 5.07 16.39
CA LEU A 331 6.53 4.31 15.74
C LEU A 331 6.67 2.85 16.15
N GLN A 332 5.60 2.28 16.69
CA GLN A 332 5.57 0.91 17.15
C GLN A 332 4.33 0.19 16.64
N PHE A 333 4.52 -1.01 16.08
CA PHE A 333 3.43 -1.91 15.72
C PHE A 333 3.02 -2.74 16.93
N ASP A 334 1.72 -2.79 17.20
CA ASP A 334 1.14 -3.57 18.30
C ASP A 334 0.71 -4.95 17.80
N ILE A 335 1.67 -5.71 17.27
CA ILE A 335 1.51 -7.06 16.75
C ILE A 335 2.48 -8.04 17.43
N GLU A 336 2.13 -9.33 17.40
CA GLU A 336 3.00 -10.39 17.90
C GLU A 336 4.31 -10.45 17.10
N GLY A 337 5.40 -10.72 17.80
CA GLY A 337 6.75 -10.85 17.25
C GLY A 337 7.81 -10.30 18.20
N THR A 338 9.08 -10.52 17.87
CA THR A 338 10.19 -9.95 18.62
C THR A 338 10.36 -8.48 18.24
N GLN A 339 10.13 -7.57 19.19
CA GLN A 339 10.34 -6.15 18.95
C GLN A 339 11.82 -5.84 18.78
N ARG A 340 12.17 -5.16 17.69
CA ARG A 340 13.54 -4.75 17.36
C ARG A 340 13.61 -3.24 17.19
N GLU A 341 14.42 -2.59 18.02
CA GLU A 341 14.67 -1.16 17.89
C GLU A 341 15.45 -0.84 16.60
N VAL A 342 14.98 0.17 15.87
CA VAL A 342 15.57 0.67 14.61
C VAL A 342 15.68 2.19 14.71
N ARG A 343 16.90 2.72 14.81
CA ARG A 343 17.17 4.15 14.76
C ARG A 343 17.29 4.60 13.32
N THR A 344 16.34 5.39 12.85
CA THR A 344 16.32 5.81 11.44
C THR A 344 17.49 6.72 11.09
N ALA A 345 17.98 7.53 12.03
CA ALA A 345 19.17 8.37 11.84
C ALA A 345 20.41 7.55 11.43
N ASP A 346 20.57 6.31 11.92
CA ASP A 346 21.70 5.44 11.57
C ASP A 346 21.59 4.89 10.14
N ILE A 347 20.42 4.96 9.54
CA ILE A 347 20.14 4.46 8.19
C ILE A 347 20.28 5.59 7.17
N THR A 348 19.64 6.72 7.41
CA THR A 348 19.67 7.88 6.51
C THR A 348 21.07 8.50 6.38
N ALA A 349 21.86 8.48 7.46
CA ALA A 349 23.25 8.98 7.45
C ALA A 349 24.21 8.13 6.58
N THR A 350 23.85 6.90 6.25
CA THR A 350 24.69 5.97 5.44
C THR A 350 24.16 5.82 4.00
N ALA A 351 23.02 6.38 3.68
CA ALA A 351 22.49 6.39 2.32
C ALA A 351 23.38 7.31 1.45
N THR A 352 24.11 6.73 0.49
CA THR A 352 24.81 7.50 -0.53
C THR A 352 23.74 8.03 -1.49
N PRO A 353 23.67 9.33 -1.81
CA PRO A 353 22.70 9.84 -2.77
C PRO A 353 22.83 9.10 -4.10
N THR A 354 21.92 8.22 -4.38
CA THR A 354 21.74 7.62 -5.70
C THR A 354 20.76 8.48 -6.50
N PRO A 355 20.87 8.54 -7.85
CA PRO A 355 19.82 9.16 -8.66
C PRO A 355 18.48 8.56 -8.24
N SER A 356 17.51 9.40 -7.89
CA SER A 356 16.28 8.99 -7.18
C SER A 356 15.69 7.70 -7.77
N ALA A 357 15.15 6.85 -6.91
CA ALA A 357 14.48 5.61 -7.33
C ALA A 357 13.38 5.89 -8.37
N ALA A 358 12.79 7.09 -8.34
CA ALA A 358 11.89 7.64 -9.34
C ALA A 358 12.53 7.68 -10.74
N ARG A 359 13.78 8.13 -10.88
CA ARG A 359 14.49 8.12 -12.17
C ARG A 359 14.72 6.70 -12.71
N MET A 360 14.88 5.71 -11.84
CA MET A 360 15.00 4.30 -12.27
C MET A 360 13.66 3.71 -12.70
N ILE A 361 12.56 4.11 -12.07
CA ILE A 361 11.22 3.68 -12.44
C ILE A 361 10.80 4.29 -13.78
N MET A 362 11.25 5.52 -14.06
CA MET A 362 10.93 6.28 -15.29
C MET A 362 11.97 6.15 -16.40
N ALA A 363 13.19 5.65 -16.16
CA ALA A 363 14.23 5.46 -17.19
C ALA A 363 13.82 4.46 -18.30
N GLY A 364 12.75 3.70 -18.14
CA GLY A 364 12.11 2.93 -19.22
C GLY A 364 11.27 3.77 -20.20
N LYS A 365 11.31 5.11 -20.11
CA LYS A 365 10.54 6.00 -20.98
C LYS A 365 11.31 6.57 -22.19
N ARG A 366 12.62 6.28 -22.34
CA ARG A 366 13.43 6.81 -23.45
C ARG A 366 14.32 5.71 -24.03
N GLU A 367 13.72 4.85 -24.83
CA GLU A 367 14.33 4.19 -26.00
C GLU A 367 13.20 3.62 -26.88
#